data_900cef896260b8581a0a3e3fa0b44b53
#
_entry.id   900cef896260b8581a0a3e3fa0b44b53
#
_cell.length_a   1.000
_cell.length_b   1.000
_cell.length_c   1.000
_cell.angle_alpha   90.00
_cell.angle_beta   90.00
_cell.angle_gamma   90.00
#
_symmetry.space_group_name_H-M   'P 1'
#
loop_
_entity.id
_entity.type
_entity.pdbx_description
1 polymer ?
#
loop_
_entity_poly.entity_id
_entity_poly.type
_entity_poly.pdbx_seq_one_letter_code
_entity_poly.pdbx_strand_id
1 'polypeptide(L)'
;MNFLKNTLLVVVLTAICALCLEGMTRLFLDTGMLYELEMWRYARDVKVRDMRPDLGHRHRPNAEAQLMGVKVTTDSNGFRSSEIPEKAPPGVARIAFVGDSTTLGWGVAQNETAAARVTAALVAEGRKIDSYNTGVGNHNTLQELTL
;
A
#
# COMPACT_ATOMS: atom_id res chain seq x y z
N MET A 1 2.84 -54.57 21.90
CA MET A 1 4.12 -53.89 21.71
C MET A 1 4.23 -53.16 20.36
N ASN A 2 3.66 -53.71 19.29
CA ASN A 2 3.73 -53.08 17.94
C ASN A 2 2.83 -51.86 17.77
N PHE A 3 1.63 -51.81 18.40
CA PHE A 3 0.72 -50.68 18.29
C PHE A 3 1.35 -49.37 18.79
N LEU A 4 1.92 -49.37 20.00
CA LEU A 4 2.56 -48.17 20.57
C LEU A 4 3.77 -47.69 19.75
N LYS A 5 4.58 -48.64 19.22
CA LYS A 5 5.70 -48.33 18.33
C LYS A 5 5.23 -47.67 17.02
N ASN A 6 4.16 -48.23 16.42
CA ASN A 6 3.61 -47.68 15.18
C ASN A 6 2.99 -46.32 15.39
N THR A 7 2.27 -46.11 16.50
CA THR A 7 1.71 -44.79 16.86
C THR A 7 2.82 -43.79 17.06
N LEU A 8 3.88 -44.14 17.80
CA LEU A 8 5.04 -43.26 18.01
C LEU A 8 5.71 -42.91 16.67
N LEU A 9 5.89 -43.91 15.79
CA LEU A 9 6.48 -43.69 14.47
C LEU A 9 5.66 -42.70 13.64
N VAL A 10 4.33 -42.86 13.60
CA VAL A 10 3.44 -41.95 12.89
C VAL A 10 3.53 -40.51 13.42
N VAL A 11 3.52 -40.36 14.75
CA VAL A 11 3.65 -39.03 15.38
C VAL A 11 4.98 -38.34 15.01
N VAL A 12 6.09 -39.13 15.08
CA VAL A 12 7.42 -38.60 14.74
C VAL A 12 7.50 -38.21 13.25
N LEU A 13 7.00 -39.05 12.35
CA LEU A 13 6.99 -38.74 10.91
C LEU A 13 6.12 -37.53 10.61
N THR A 14 4.94 -37.39 11.22
CA THR A 14 4.08 -36.23 11.06
C THR A 14 4.78 -34.96 11.55
N ALA A 15 5.45 -35.00 12.69
CA ALA A 15 6.21 -33.88 13.21
C ALA A 15 7.36 -33.45 12.27
N ILE A 16 8.09 -34.45 11.73
CA ILE A 16 9.16 -34.17 10.75
C ILE A 16 8.59 -33.54 9.48
N CYS A 17 7.48 -34.08 8.93
CA CYS A 17 6.83 -33.50 7.75
C CYS A 17 6.35 -32.07 8.01
N ALA A 18 5.77 -31.77 9.17
CA ALA A 18 5.34 -30.44 9.55
C ALA A 18 6.52 -29.46 9.65
N LEU A 19 7.62 -29.88 10.27
CA LEU A 19 8.84 -29.06 10.36
C LEU A 19 9.48 -28.80 8.97
N CYS A 20 9.50 -29.82 8.12
CA CYS A 20 9.99 -29.65 6.74
C CYS A 20 9.11 -28.67 5.94
N LEU A 21 7.79 -28.81 6.05
CA LEU A 21 6.84 -27.91 5.38
C LEU A 21 6.99 -26.47 5.87
N GLU A 22 7.09 -26.27 7.18
CA GLU A 22 7.34 -24.95 7.79
C GLU A 22 8.67 -24.37 7.31
N GLY A 23 9.75 -25.16 7.31
CA GLY A 23 11.05 -24.73 6.82
C GLY A 23 11.02 -24.33 5.33
N MET A 24 10.33 -25.09 4.50
CA MET A 24 10.13 -24.76 3.07
C MET A 24 9.33 -23.47 2.92
N THR A 25 8.24 -23.33 3.66
CA THR A 25 7.41 -22.11 3.62
C THR A 25 8.23 -20.88 3.98
N ARG A 26 9.02 -20.93 5.04
CA ARG A 26 9.90 -19.82 5.45
C ARG A 26 10.98 -19.52 4.42
N LEU A 27 11.56 -20.51 3.79
CA LEU A 27 12.64 -20.30 2.81
C LEU A 27 12.15 -19.77 1.47
N PHE A 28 10.96 -20.16 1.02
CA PHE A 28 10.49 -19.87 -0.34
C PHE A 28 9.32 -18.88 -0.42
N LEU A 29 8.52 -18.75 0.64
CA LEU A 29 7.31 -17.93 0.63
C LEU A 29 7.35 -16.78 1.64
N ASP A 30 8.12 -16.89 2.73
CA ASP A 30 8.23 -15.84 3.72
C ASP A 30 9.19 -14.75 3.23
N THR A 31 8.64 -13.62 2.84
CA THR A 31 9.39 -12.44 2.44
C THR A 31 9.92 -11.64 3.63
N GLY A 32 9.66 -12.07 4.86
CA GLY A 32 9.95 -11.31 6.09
C GLY A 32 9.07 -10.08 6.28
N MET A 33 8.03 -9.94 5.47
CA MET A 33 7.13 -8.79 5.48
C MET A 33 5.91 -9.11 6.35
N LEU A 34 5.83 -8.46 7.52
CA LEU A 34 4.70 -8.57 8.44
C LEU A 34 3.76 -7.40 8.20
N TYR A 35 2.51 -7.70 7.81
CA TYR A 35 1.50 -6.70 7.50
C TYR A 35 1.29 -5.69 8.64
N GLU A 36 1.20 -6.16 9.89
CA GLU A 36 1.00 -5.32 11.06
C GLU A 36 2.16 -4.35 11.27
N LEU A 37 3.39 -4.80 11.02
CA LEU A 37 4.58 -3.97 11.12
C LEU A 37 4.60 -2.89 10.02
N GLU A 38 4.23 -3.28 8.80
CA GLU A 38 4.15 -2.34 7.68
C GLU A 38 3.04 -1.30 7.91
N MET A 39 1.90 -1.69 8.45
CA MET A 39 0.82 -0.77 8.83
C MET A 39 1.24 0.19 9.94
N TRP A 40 2.00 -0.30 10.93
CA TRP A 40 2.56 0.57 11.97
C TRP A 40 3.58 1.57 11.41
N ARG A 41 4.49 1.12 10.52
CA ARG A 41 5.44 2.00 9.82
C ARG A 41 4.71 3.06 9.00
N TYR A 42 3.70 2.66 8.24
CA TYR A 42 2.88 3.58 7.47
C TYR A 42 2.21 4.64 8.35
N ALA A 43 1.62 4.24 9.47
CA ALA A 43 1.01 5.16 10.41
C ALA A 43 2.03 6.13 11.02
N ARG A 44 3.21 5.63 11.39
CA ARG A 44 4.28 6.43 12.00
C ARG A 44 4.93 7.41 11.01
N ASP A 45 5.26 6.94 9.81
CA ASP A 45 6.14 7.67 8.90
C ASP A 45 5.37 8.54 7.90
N VAL A 46 4.20 8.09 7.46
CA VAL A 46 3.44 8.74 6.38
C VAL A 46 2.17 9.43 6.89
N LYS A 47 1.51 8.92 7.93
CA LYS A 47 0.28 9.52 8.44
C LYS A 47 0.52 10.61 9.47
N VAL A 48 -0.43 11.53 9.56
CA VAL A 48 -0.55 12.54 10.61
C VAL A 48 -2.02 12.67 10.99
N ARG A 49 -2.29 12.95 12.27
CA ARG A 49 -3.64 13.23 12.72
C ARG A 49 -4.13 14.55 12.09
N ASP A 50 -5.34 14.55 11.56
CA ASP A 50 -6.01 15.76 11.12
C ASP A 50 -6.89 16.31 12.24
N MET A 51 -7.01 17.63 12.32
CA MET A 51 -7.83 18.30 13.34
C MET A 51 -9.33 18.22 13.02
N ARG A 52 -9.70 17.92 11.78
CA ARG A 52 -11.09 17.68 11.38
C ARG A 52 -11.55 16.33 11.93
N PRO A 53 -12.61 16.29 12.77
CA PRO A 53 -13.05 15.04 13.44
C PRO A 53 -13.54 13.98 12.47
N ASP A 54 -14.11 14.39 11.35
CA ASP A 54 -14.66 13.56 10.28
C ASP A 54 -13.59 12.96 9.39
N LEU A 55 -12.39 13.54 9.32
CA LEU A 55 -11.25 13.02 8.58
C LEU A 55 -10.34 12.12 9.43
N GLY A 56 -10.05 12.52 10.66
CA GLY A 56 -9.25 11.77 11.62
C GLY A 56 -7.76 11.71 11.31
N HIS A 57 -7.37 11.37 10.11
CA HIS A 57 -5.96 11.33 9.67
C HIS A 57 -5.83 11.62 8.18
N ARG A 58 -4.64 12.07 7.78
CA ARG A 58 -4.22 12.27 6.38
C ARG A 58 -2.74 11.93 6.23
N HIS A 59 -2.22 11.97 5.04
CA HIS A 59 -0.77 11.89 4.88
C HIS A 59 -0.08 13.20 5.25
N ARG A 60 1.17 13.07 5.70
CA ARG A 60 2.08 14.19 5.88
C ARG A 60 2.48 14.74 4.52
N PRO A 61 2.58 16.06 4.36
CA PRO A 61 3.26 16.65 3.23
C PRO A 61 4.73 16.21 3.16
N ASN A 62 5.22 15.96 1.95
CA ASN A 62 6.63 15.63 1.69
C ASN A 62 7.15 14.43 2.51
N ALA A 63 6.29 13.48 2.82
CA ALA A 63 6.69 12.26 3.50
C ALA A 63 7.41 11.30 2.55
N GLU A 64 8.35 10.54 3.10
CA GLU A 64 9.03 9.47 2.40
C GLU A 64 9.19 8.27 3.33
N ALA A 65 8.81 7.07 2.85
CA ALA A 65 8.94 5.84 3.61
C ALA A 65 9.15 4.64 2.68
N GLN A 66 9.83 3.61 3.19
CA GLN A 66 9.90 2.30 2.55
C GLN A 66 8.83 1.40 3.16
N LEU A 67 7.81 1.05 2.39
CA LEU A 67 6.64 0.30 2.84
C LEU A 67 6.33 -0.83 1.86
N MET A 68 6.07 -2.02 2.36
CA MET A 68 5.76 -3.19 1.52
C MET A 68 6.78 -3.39 0.36
N GLY A 69 8.06 -3.17 0.63
CA GLY A 69 9.13 -3.32 -0.37
C GLY A 69 9.23 -2.20 -1.40
N VAL A 70 8.37 -1.18 -1.36
CA VAL A 70 8.37 -0.06 -2.31
C VAL A 70 8.53 1.29 -1.61
N LYS A 71 9.12 2.24 -2.32
CA LYS A 71 9.19 3.63 -1.86
C LYS A 71 7.84 4.31 -2.03
N VAL A 72 7.32 4.88 -0.95
CA VAL A 72 6.13 5.73 -0.93
C VAL A 72 6.55 7.15 -0.63
N THR A 73 6.19 8.08 -1.50
CA THR A 73 6.41 9.52 -1.32
C THR A 73 5.10 10.28 -1.45
N THR A 74 5.00 11.40 -0.76
CA THR A 74 3.87 12.32 -0.87
C THR A 74 4.36 13.70 -1.31
N ASP A 75 3.51 14.42 -2.03
CA ASP A 75 3.75 15.80 -2.45
C ASP A 75 3.55 16.82 -1.30
N SER A 76 3.62 18.10 -1.62
CA SER A 76 3.42 19.19 -0.66
C SER A 76 2.00 19.24 -0.05
N ASN A 77 1.02 18.57 -0.65
CA ASN A 77 -0.35 18.44 -0.15
C ASN A 77 -0.57 17.14 0.64
N GLY A 78 0.40 16.22 0.63
CA GLY A 78 0.27 14.90 1.22
C GLY A 78 -0.33 13.86 0.28
N PHE A 79 -0.46 14.11 -1.01
CA PHE A 79 -0.95 13.13 -1.97
C PHE A 79 0.18 12.26 -2.50
N ARG A 80 -0.09 11.00 -2.78
CA ARG A 80 0.86 10.10 -3.44
C ARG A 80 0.95 10.41 -4.93
N SER A 81 1.46 11.60 -5.25
CA SER A 81 1.56 12.16 -6.59
C SER A 81 2.92 12.80 -6.79
N SER A 82 3.27 13.09 -8.03
CA SER A 82 4.29 14.11 -8.31
C SER A 82 3.74 15.48 -7.96
N GLU A 83 4.63 16.41 -7.62
CA GLU A 83 4.25 17.80 -7.38
C GLU A 83 3.59 18.38 -8.62
N ILE A 84 2.38 18.92 -8.48
CA ILE A 84 1.65 19.58 -9.55
C ILE A 84 1.15 20.95 -9.09
N PRO A 85 1.08 21.95 -9.98
CA PRO A 85 0.62 23.28 -9.63
C PRO A 85 -0.79 23.25 -9.04
N GLU A 86 -1.09 24.13 -8.08
CA GLU A 86 -2.41 24.26 -7.47
C GLU A 86 -3.52 24.44 -8.53
N LYS A 87 -3.25 25.27 -9.53
CA LYS A 87 -4.16 25.44 -10.68
C LYS A 87 -3.64 24.69 -11.89
N ALA A 88 -4.51 23.94 -12.56
CA ALA A 88 -4.16 23.30 -13.82
C ALA A 88 -3.78 24.35 -14.87
N PRO A 89 -2.72 24.14 -15.66
CA PRO A 89 -2.40 25.01 -16.78
C PRO A 89 -3.56 25.05 -17.79
N PRO A 90 -3.70 26.13 -18.58
CA PRO A 90 -4.74 26.21 -19.61
C PRO A 90 -4.70 25.01 -20.57
N GLY A 91 -5.85 24.38 -20.75
CA GLY A 91 -6.00 23.21 -21.65
C GLY A 91 -5.50 21.88 -21.07
N VAL A 92 -5.09 21.82 -19.81
CA VAL A 92 -4.76 20.59 -19.08
C VAL A 92 -5.96 20.17 -18.24
N ALA A 93 -6.49 18.97 -18.48
CA ALA A 93 -7.53 18.39 -17.62
C ALA A 93 -6.88 17.77 -16.39
N ARG A 94 -7.54 17.86 -15.24
CA ARG A 94 -7.04 17.30 -13.99
C ARG A 94 -7.97 16.22 -13.45
N ILE A 95 -7.41 15.08 -13.07
CA ILE A 95 -8.13 13.92 -12.54
C ILE A 95 -7.69 13.68 -11.09
N ALA A 96 -8.66 13.60 -10.17
CA ALA A 96 -8.42 13.15 -8.82
C ALA A 96 -8.82 11.67 -8.69
N PHE A 97 -7.90 10.83 -8.26
CA PHE A 97 -8.16 9.44 -7.90
C PHE A 97 -8.40 9.39 -6.40
N VAL A 98 -9.66 9.28 -6.01
CA VAL A 98 -10.11 9.29 -4.61
C VAL A 98 -10.33 7.86 -4.15
N GLY A 99 -9.93 7.53 -2.92
CA GLY A 99 -10.13 6.21 -2.34
C GLY A 99 -9.21 5.89 -1.17
N ASP A 100 -9.16 4.63 -0.84
CA ASP A 100 -8.43 4.05 0.30
C ASP A 100 -7.01 3.55 -0.07
N SER A 101 -6.58 2.46 0.57
CA SER A 101 -5.30 1.80 0.32
C SER A 101 -5.16 1.22 -1.09
N THR A 102 -6.27 0.88 -1.74
CA THR A 102 -6.26 0.39 -3.12
C THR A 102 -5.91 1.52 -4.09
N THR A 103 -6.52 2.68 -3.91
CA THR A 103 -6.22 3.90 -4.69
C THR A 103 -4.82 4.41 -4.38
N LEU A 104 -4.42 4.42 -3.10
CA LEU A 104 -3.04 4.69 -2.70
C LEU A 104 -2.05 3.84 -3.50
N GLY A 105 -2.38 2.59 -3.82
CA GLY A 105 -1.51 1.62 -4.45
C GLY A 105 -0.57 0.96 -3.42
N TRP A 106 -1.16 0.37 -2.37
CA TRP A 106 -0.43 -0.34 -1.34
C TRP A 106 0.40 -1.47 -1.94
N GLY A 107 1.72 -1.46 -1.70
CA GLY A 107 2.63 -2.50 -2.19
C GLY A 107 3.05 -2.38 -3.65
N VAL A 108 2.68 -1.31 -4.38
CA VAL A 108 3.13 -1.08 -5.76
C VAL A 108 3.96 0.19 -5.89
N ALA A 109 4.89 0.20 -6.84
CA ALA A 109 5.74 1.37 -7.10
C ALA A 109 4.91 2.58 -7.57
N GLN A 110 5.45 3.78 -7.40
CA GLN A 110 4.74 5.04 -7.74
C GLN A 110 4.22 5.07 -9.18
N ASN A 111 5.03 4.65 -10.13
CA ASN A 111 4.68 4.62 -11.56
C ASN A 111 3.74 3.47 -11.95
N GLU A 112 3.49 2.54 -11.04
CA GLU A 112 2.62 1.38 -11.24
C GLU A 112 1.26 1.52 -10.56
N THR A 113 1.04 2.61 -9.81
CA THR A 113 -0.28 2.90 -9.24
C THR A 113 -1.32 3.07 -10.35
N ALA A 114 -2.58 2.77 -10.05
CA ALA A 114 -3.67 2.94 -11.01
C ALA A 114 -3.71 4.38 -11.55
N ALA A 115 -3.54 5.38 -10.69
CA ALA A 115 -3.49 6.79 -11.07
C ALA A 115 -2.37 7.06 -12.08
N ALA A 116 -1.15 6.61 -11.80
CA ALA A 116 -0.01 6.81 -12.68
C ALA A 116 -0.19 6.13 -14.05
N ARG A 117 -0.66 4.87 -14.05
CA ARG A 117 -0.87 4.10 -15.29
C ARG A 117 -1.97 4.66 -16.18
N VAL A 118 -3.10 5.04 -15.58
CA VAL A 118 -4.21 5.67 -16.33
C VAL A 118 -3.76 7.01 -16.90
N THR A 119 -3.07 7.84 -16.12
CA THR A 119 -2.55 9.12 -16.59
C THR A 119 -1.56 8.92 -17.74
N ALA A 120 -0.62 7.99 -17.61
CA ALA A 120 0.34 7.69 -18.67
C ALA A 120 -0.33 7.21 -19.96
N ALA A 121 -1.37 6.36 -19.87
CA ALA A 121 -2.13 5.89 -21.02
C ALA A 121 -2.84 7.04 -21.75
N LEU A 122 -3.51 7.92 -20.99
CA LEU A 122 -4.20 9.08 -21.56
C LEU A 122 -3.25 10.09 -22.20
N VAL A 123 -2.08 10.30 -21.58
CA VAL A 123 -1.02 11.15 -22.16
C VAL A 123 -0.47 10.56 -23.45
N ALA A 124 -0.30 9.23 -23.51
CA ALA A 124 0.11 8.52 -24.74
C ALA A 124 -0.91 8.65 -25.88
N GLU A 125 -2.18 8.83 -25.56
CA GLU A 125 -3.25 9.16 -26.53
C GLU A 125 -3.25 10.66 -26.96
N GLY A 126 -2.28 11.45 -26.52
CA GLY A 126 -2.16 12.87 -26.84
C GLY A 126 -3.02 13.79 -25.97
N ARG A 127 -3.60 13.31 -24.88
CA ARG A 127 -4.37 14.12 -23.96
C ARG A 127 -3.43 14.90 -23.01
N LYS A 128 -3.76 16.15 -22.80
CA LYS A 128 -3.08 17.01 -21.80
C LYS A 128 -3.74 16.81 -20.44
N ILE A 129 -3.18 15.94 -19.63
CA ILE A 129 -3.76 15.54 -18.33
C ILE A 129 -2.68 15.54 -17.26
N ASP A 130 -3.01 16.03 -16.07
CA ASP A 130 -2.32 15.72 -14.81
C ASP A 130 -3.27 15.01 -13.83
N SER A 131 -2.74 14.40 -12.77
CA SER A 131 -3.57 13.70 -11.81
C SER A 131 -3.03 13.75 -10.40
N TYR A 132 -3.97 13.72 -9.43
CA TYR A 132 -3.69 13.47 -8.03
C TYR A 132 -4.08 12.04 -7.65
N ASN A 133 -3.22 11.34 -6.94
CA ASN A 133 -3.59 10.17 -6.19
C ASN A 133 -3.84 10.58 -4.73
N THR A 134 -5.10 10.80 -4.39
CA THR A 134 -5.52 11.21 -3.05
C THR A 134 -5.86 10.02 -2.15
N GLY A 135 -5.56 8.79 -2.57
CA GLY A 135 -5.82 7.58 -1.79
C GLY A 135 -5.08 7.59 -0.45
N VAL A 136 -5.81 7.35 0.64
CA VAL A 136 -5.27 7.25 2.00
C VAL A 136 -5.69 5.94 2.63
N GLY A 137 -4.72 5.12 3.03
CA GLY A 137 -5.03 3.82 3.65
C GLY A 137 -5.87 3.95 4.91
N ASN A 138 -6.88 3.08 5.03
CA ASN A 138 -7.88 3.02 6.09
C ASN A 138 -8.90 4.19 6.11
N HIS A 139 -9.03 4.95 5.02
CA HIS A 139 -10.17 5.85 4.87
C HIS A 139 -11.44 5.06 4.52
N ASN A 140 -12.56 5.56 4.97
CA ASN A 140 -13.90 5.18 4.51
C ASN A 140 -14.45 6.25 3.57
N THR A 141 -15.58 5.99 2.93
CA THR A 141 -16.19 6.89 1.94
C THR A 141 -16.43 8.31 2.46
N LEU A 142 -16.80 8.47 3.74
CA LEU A 142 -16.99 9.81 4.32
C LEU A 142 -15.65 10.57 4.39
N GLN A 143 -14.57 9.90 4.82
CA GLN A 143 -13.24 10.49 4.89
C GLN A 143 -12.69 10.84 3.52
N GLU A 144 -12.95 9.98 2.52
CA GLU A 144 -12.57 10.22 1.12
C GLU A 144 -13.23 11.46 0.53
N LEU A 145 -14.49 11.72 0.90
CA LEU A 145 -15.24 12.92 0.49
C LEU A 145 -14.82 14.19 1.24
N THR A 146 -14.23 14.03 2.42
CA THR A 146 -13.83 15.14 3.29
C THR A 146 -12.40 15.61 3.02
N LEU A 147 -11.56 14.71 2.46
CA LEU A 147 -10.16 15.00 2.15
C LEU A 147 -10.01 16.11 1.11
#